data_d90a576cbf274483ac0c49aabd2f3020
#
_entry.id   d90a576cbf274483ac0c49aabd2f3020
#
_cell.length_a   1.000
_cell.length_b   1.000
_cell.length_c   1.000
_cell.angle_alpha   90.00
_cell.angle_beta   90.00
_cell.angle_gamma   90.00
#
_symmetry.space_group_name_H-M   'P 1'
#
loop_
_entity.id
_entity.type
_entity.pdbx_description
1 polymer ?
#
loop_
_entity_poly.entity_id
_entity_poly.type
_entity_poly.pdbx_seq_one_letter_code
_entity_poly.pdbx_strand_id
1 'polypeptide(L)'
;MAIDIHWICDNDSLGQHCAEWQQLPFVALDTEFMRVDTFYPIAGLIQIGDGVRAYLIDPLTIDNWQPLAALLENPAVIKVVHACSEDLEVLLRLTGSLPVPLFDTQLAAAYLNLGFSMGYSRLVQAVLDIELPKGETRSDWLQRPLSETQVSYAAEDAVHLAEVYTRLRPRLSDDKYAWVLEDGAELVANLRREVDPYEVYRDAKLAWKLSRAQLAVLRELCAWREQQARARDLPRNRIIREHSLWPLAKSQPDNLAALGKIEDMHPRTVRQDGQFLLDLIKRAGSVPMDQWPPAVAEPLPVDAAALIKQLRALGQAEAERLDMAPELMLRKKTLEALVKSGYPDGPYQLPDSLRGWRRELMGQALLDSLAIAGEQP
;
A
#
# COMPACT_ATOMS: atom_id res chain seq x y z
N MET A 1 -14.57 -12.99 29.06
CA MET A 1 -13.41 -13.32 29.95
C MET A 1 -12.42 -12.19 29.84
N ALA A 2 -11.68 -11.83 30.91
CA ALA A 2 -10.62 -10.84 30.78
C ALA A 2 -9.51 -11.40 29.89
N ILE A 3 -8.99 -10.59 28.97
CA ILE A 3 -7.89 -10.96 28.09
C ILE A 3 -6.61 -11.03 28.95
N ASP A 4 -5.81 -12.08 28.78
CA ASP A 4 -4.49 -12.22 29.41
C ASP A 4 -3.47 -11.36 28.64
N ILE A 5 -3.08 -10.22 29.23
CA ILE A 5 -2.23 -9.21 28.60
C ILE A 5 -0.81 -9.30 29.16
N HIS A 6 0.17 -9.47 28.27
CA HIS A 6 1.58 -9.51 28.60
C HIS A 6 2.31 -8.30 28.00
N TRP A 7 2.94 -7.50 28.85
CA TRP A 7 3.80 -6.41 28.41
C TRP A 7 5.23 -6.89 28.13
N ILE A 8 5.79 -6.42 27.03
CA ILE A 8 7.17 -6.66 26.62
C ILE A 8 7.86 -5.31 26.49
N CYS A 9 8.74 -5.01 27.49
CA CYS A 9 9.40 -3.70 27.62
C CYS A 9 10.93 -3.82 27.65
N ASP A 10 11.50 -4.97 27.30
CA ASP A 10 12.94 -5.19 27.26
C ASP A 10 13.31 -6.22 26.18
N ASN A 11 14.58 -6.21 25.75
CA ASN A 11 15.10 -7.07 24.70
C ASN A 11 15.09 -8.57 25.05
N ASP A 12 15.34 -8.90 26.31
CA ASP A 12 15.42 -10.31 26.74
C ASP A 12 14.03 -10.95 26.71
N SER A 13 13.02 -10.24 27.22
CA SER A 13 11.62 -10.64 27.14
C SER A 13 11.14 -10.78 25.69
N LEU A 14 11.47 -9.82 24.82
CA LEU A 14 11.16 -9.92 23.39
C LEU A 14 11.81 -11.15 22.76
N GLY A 15 13.10 -11.38 23.06
CA GLY A 15 13.84 -12.53 22.54
C GLY A 15 13.23 -13.86 22.95
N GLN A 16 12.84 -13.99 24.23
CA GLN A 16 12.20 -15.20 24.76
C GLN A 16 10.86 -15.47 24.06
N HIS A 17 9.96 -14.48 24.00
CA HIS A 17 8.66 -14.66 23.38
C HIS A 17 8.75 -14.89 21.86
N CYS A 18 9.66 -14.22 21.17
CA CYS A 18 9.91 -14.51 19.76
C CYS A 18 10.33 -15.97 19.53
N ALA A 19 11.16 -16.55 20.41
CA ALA A 19 11.54 -17.96 20.31
C ALA A 19 10.34 -18.91 20.55
N GLU A 20 9.43 -18.57 21.44
CA GLU A 20 8.18 -19.30 21.68
C GLU A 20 7.25 -19.20 20.46
N TRP A 21 7.02 -18.00 19.91
CA TRP A 21 6.16 -17.77 18.76
C TRP A 21 6.66 -18.44 17.48
N GLN A 22 7.96 -18.63 17.33
CA GLN A 22 8.53 -19.37 16.20
C GLN A 22 8.12 -20.85 16.17
N GLN A 23 7.55 -21.39 17.25
CA GLN A 23 7.04 -22.76 17.33
C GLN A 23 5.54 -22.85 17.04
N LEU A 24 4.86 -21.71 16.87
CA LEU A 24 3.43 -21.65 16.59
C LEU A 24 3.17 -21.76 15.09
N PRO A 25 2.00 -22.26 14.67
CA PRO A 25 1.61 -22.28 13.26
C PRO A 25 1.31 -20.88 12.70
N PHE A 26 0.92 -19.94 13.55
CA PHE A 26 0.66 -18.56 13.19
C PHE A 26 0.79 -17.63 14.40
N VAL A 27 0.92 -16.35 14.11
CA VAL A 27 0.72 -15.25 15.07
C VAL A 27 -0.12 -14.16 14.40
N ALA A 28 -1.05 -13.57 15.15
CA ALA A 28 -1.73 -12.35 14.74
C ALA A 28 -0.84 -11.16 15.08
N LEU A 29 -0.78 -10.18 14.17
CA LEU A 29 0.11 -9.03 14.31
C LEU A 29 -0.63 -7.77 13.89
N ASP A 30 -0.55 -6.75 14.72
CA ASP A 30 -1.08 -5.43 14.49
C ASP A 30 -0.10 -4.36 14.99
N THR A 31 -0.25 -3.11 14.55
CA THR A 31 0.60 -2.01 14.99
C THR A 31 -0.18 -0.73 15.20
N GLU A 32 0.23 0.02 16.25
CA GLU A 32 -0.22 1.39 16.44
C GLU A 32 0.95 2.35 16.24
N PHE A 33 0.72 3.44 15.53
CA PHE A 33 1.77 4.36 15.13
C PHE A 33 1.26 5.80 14.97
N MET A 34 2.19 6.74 14.97
CA MET A 34 1.92 8.15 14.65
C MET A 34 2.53 8.51 13.29
N ARG A 35 1.71 9.13 12.40
CA ARG A 35 2.15 9.64 11.10
C ARG A 35 1.37 10.90 10.73
N VAL A 36 1.61 11.98 11.47
CA VAL A 36 0.91 13.25 11.24
C VAL A 36 1.80 14.24 10.49
N ASP A 37 3.00 14.49 11.01
CA ASP A 37 3.93 15.49 10.50
C ASP A 37 5.25 14.86 9.99
N THR A 38 5.32 13.53 9.87
CA THR A 38 6.49 12.79 9.42
C THR A 38 6.25 12.11 8.07
N PHE A 39 7.32 11.82 7.35
CA PHE A 39 7.27 10.96 6.16
C PHE A 39 7.12 9.49 6.56
N TYR A 40 7.90 9.08 7.55
CA TYR A 40 7.89 7.71 8.07
C TYR A 40 6.94 7.58 9.25
N PRO A 41 6.26 6.44 9.40
CA PRO A 41 5.50 6.16 10.62
C PRO A 41 6.45 6.01 11.81
N ILE A 42 6.02 6.46 12.98
CA ILE A 42 6.69 6.29 14.26
C ILE A 42 5.90 5.26 15.04
N ALA A 43 6.49 4.08 15.28
CA ALA A 43 5.84 3.02 16.03
C ALA A 43 5.50 3.45 17.45
N GLY A 44 4.28 3.23 17.87
CA GLY A 44 3.79 3.48 19.22
C GLY A 44 3.53 2.21 20.01
N LEU A 45 3.08 1.13 19.34
CA LEU A 45 2.86 -0.17 19.96
C LEU A 45 2.91 -1.24 18.87
N ILE A 46 3.38 -2.47 19.22
CA ILE A 46 3.20 -3.65 18.37
C ILE A 46 2.42 -4.67 19.18
N GLN A 47 1.39 -5.24 18.57
CA GLN A 47 0.57 -6.25 19.20
C GLN A 47 0.83 -7.61 18.56
N ILE A 48 1.00 -8.63 19.38
CA ILE A 48 1.05 -10.04 18.96
C ILE A 48 -0.06 -10.80 19.69
N GLY A 49 -0.86 -11.55 18.92
CA GLY A 49 -1.83 -12.51 19.42
C GLY A 49 -1.37 -13.94 19.09
N ASP A 50 -1.25 -14.80 20.08
CA ASP A 50 -0.87 -16.22 19.88
C ASP A 50 -2.10 -17.15 19.81
N GLY A 51 -3.32 -16.59 19.81
CA GLY A 51 -4.60 -17.30 19.84
C GLY A 51 -5.14 -17.53 21.26
N VAL A 52 -4.36 -17.18 22.31
CA VAL A 52 -4.75 -17.30 23.72
C VAL A 52 -4.54 -15.98 24.45
N ARG A 53 -3.46 -15.29 24.18
CA ARG A 53 -2.97 -14.10 24.88
C ARG A 53 -2.74 -12.95 23.92
N ALA A 54 -2.75 -11.74 24.48
CA ALA A 54 -2.27 -10.53 23.82
C ALA A 54 -0.92 -10.11 24.42
N TYR A 55 0.07 -9.91 23.57
CA TYR A 55 1.36 -9.37 23.92
C TYR A 55 1.49 -7.96 23.36
N LEU A 56 1.78 -7.00 24.24
CA LEU A 56 1.93 -5.59 23.91
C LEU A 56 3.42 -5.23 24.03
N ILE A 57 4.06 -5.04 22.89
CA ILE A 57 5.48 -4.71 22.80
C ILE A 57 5.62 -3.20 22.75
N ASP A 58 6.33 -2.61 23.70
CA ASP A 58 6.61 -1.17 23.74
C ASP A 58 7.85 -0.84 22.89
N PRO A 59 7.70 -0.27 21.68
CA PRO A 59 8.83 0.00 20.81
C PRO A 59 9.74 1.12 21.33
N LEU A 60 9.32 1.90 22.33
CA LEU A 60 10.13 2.96 22.93
C LEU A 60 11.19 2.43 23.90
N THR A 61 11.11 1.14 24.27
CA THR A 61 12.02 0.50 25.24
C THR A 61 12.88 -0.61 24.63
N ILE A 62 12.64 -0.94 23.35
CA ILE A 62 13.34 -2.00 22.61
C ILE A 62 14.34 -1.37 21.65
N ASP A 63 15.57 -1.87 21.64
CA ASP A 63 16.62 -1.47 20.69
C ASP A 63 17.19 -2.62 19.86
N ASN A 64 16.91 -3.88 20.23
CA ASN A 64 17.28 -5.07 19.48
C ASN A 64 16.06 -5.74 18.84
N TRP A 65 15.83 -5.47 17.57
CA TRP A 65 14.71 -6.00 16.80
C TRP A 65 15.00 -7.32 16.07
N GLN A 66 16.20 -7.85 16.16
CA GLN A 66 16.59 -9.09 15.46
C GLN A 66 15.70 -10.31 15.78
N PRO A 67 15.25 -10.54 17.03
CA PRO A 67 14.34 -11.65 17.32
C PRO A 67 13.00 -11.52 16.58
N LEU A 68 12.42 -10.31 16.53
CA LEU A 68 11.19 -10.05 15.80
C LEU A 68 11.41 -10.16 14.29
N ALA A 69 12.51 -9.63 13.76
CA ALA A 69 12.88 -9.80 12.35
C ALA A 69 12.93 -11.27 11.94
N ALA A 70 13.57 -12.11 12.76
CA ALA A 70 13.64 -13.55 12.53
C ALA A 70 12.26 -14.24 12.55
N LEU A 71 11.35 -13.81 13.44
CA LEU A 71 9.97 -14.29 13.45
C LEU A 71 9.22 -13.87 12.19
N LEU A 72 9.35 -12.60 11.77
CA LEU A 72 8.69 -12.09 10.57
C LEU A 72 9.10 -12.88 9.31
N GLU A 73 10.36 -13.24 9.20
CA GLU A 73 10.90 -13.97 8.05
C GLU A 73 10.75 -15.48 8.14
N ASN A 74 10.32 -16.04 9.28
CA ASN A 74 10.17 -17.48 9.46
C ASN A 74 9.04 -18.04 8.57
N PRO A 75 9.34 -18.86 7.54
CA PRO A 75 8.34 -19.37 6.62
C PRO A 75 7.39 -20.41 7.24
N ALA A 76 7.74 -20.96 8.40
CA ALA A 76 6.90 -21.93 9.12
C ALA A 76 5.76 -21.27 9.91
N VAL A 77 5.85 -19.98 10.18
CA VAL A 77 4.85 -19.22 10.96
C VAL A 77 4.08 -18.29 10.06
N ILE A 78 2.76 -18.42 9.98
CA ILE A 78 1.91 -17.48 9.26
C ILE A 78 1.77 -16.18 10.08
N LYS A 79 2.06 -15.03 9.47
CA LYS A 79 1.77 -13.73 10.06
C LYS A 79 0.41 -13.26 9.58
N VAL A 80 -0.54 -13.24 10.51
CA VAL A 80 -1.93 -12.84 10.27
C VAL A 80 -2.08 -11.36 10.57
N VAL A 81 -2.63 -10.63 9.62
CA VAL A 81 -2.82 -9.18 9.68
C VAL A 81 -4.19 -8.78 9.13
N HIS A 82 -4.55 -7.50 9.24
CA HIS A 82 -5.75 -6.96 8.61
C HIS A 82 -5.45 -5.62 7.91
N ALA A 83 -5.61 -5.56 6.56
CA ALA A 83 -5.44 -4.33 5.77
C ALA A 83 -4.08 -3.63 5.98
N CYS A 84 -3.02 -4.38 6.12
CA CYS A 84 -1.74 -4.10 6.76
C CYS A 84 -0.77 -3.16 6.01
N SER A 85 -1.20 -2.39 5.02
CA SER A 85 -0.27 -1.60 4.18
C SER A 85 0.63 -0.65 4.98
N GLU A 86 0.11 -0.01 6.04
CA GLU A 86 0.85 0.92 6.89
C GLU A 86 1.66 0.17 7.95
N ASP A 87 1.13 -0.94 8.49
CA ASP A 87 1.82 -1.81 9.45
C ASP A 87 3.10 -2.40 8.87
N LEU A 88 3.07 -2.78 7.59
CA LEU A 88 4.25 -3.26 6.88
C LEU A 88 5.35 -2.18 6.80
N GLU A 89 4.99 -0.89 6.63
CA GLU A 89 5.96 0.21 6.69
C GLU A 89 6.56 0.37 8.09
N VAL A 90 5.73 0.25 9.14
CA VAL A 90 6.18 0.30 10.55
C VAL A 90 7.18 -0.82 10.82
N LEU A 91 6.81 -2.05 10.49
CA LEU A 91 7.66 -3.23 10.71
C LEU A 91 8.97 -3.14 9.93
N LEU A 92 8.92 -2.77 8.65
CA LEU A 92 10.11 -2.58 7.84
C LEU A 92 11.05 -1.52 8.44
N ARG A 93 10.49 -0.42 8.93
CA ARG A 93 11.26 0.67 9.53
C ARG A 93 11.94 0.26 10.83
N LEU A 94 11.26 -0.52 11.67
CA LEU A 94 11.80 -0.98 12.97
C LEU A 94 12.79 -2.13 12.81
N THR A 95 12.43 -3.14 12.03
CA THR A 95 13.13 -4.42 12.03
C THR A 95 14.03 -4.62 10.80
N GLY A 96 13.83 -3.82 9.73
CA GLY A 96 14.44 -4.06 8.43
C GLY A 96 13.85 -5.25 7.67
N SER A 97 12.84 -5.93 8.24
CA SER A 97 12.24 -7.16 7.72
C SER A 97 10.74 -7.04 7.52
N LEU A 98 10.20 -7.90 6.68
CA LEU A 98 8.76 -7.95 6.38
C LEU A 98 8.21 -9.36 6.59
N PRO A 99 6.92 -9.48 6.99
CA PRO A 99 6.31 -10.76 7.28
C PRO A 99 6.15 -11.65 6.04
N VAL A 100 6.69 -12.86 6.09
CA VAL A 100 6.56 -13.91 5.06
C VAL A 100 6.49 -15.27 5.75
N PRO A 101 5.41 -16.07 5.53
CA PRO A 101 4.20 -15.79 4.76
C PRO A 101 3.28 -14.77 5.44
N LEU A 102 2.54 -14.01 4.63
CA LEU A 102 1.57 -13.03 5.08
C LEU A 102 0.15 -13.46 4.75
N PHE A 103 -0.73 -13.49 5.74
CA PHE A 103 -2.16 -13.75 5.58
C PHE A 103 -2.95 -12.50 5.99
N ASP A 104 -3.51 -11.79 5.02
CA ASP A 104 -4.36 -10.63 5.28
C ASP A 104 -5.83 -11.06 5.38
N THR A 105 -6.44 -10.87 6.55
CA THR A 105 -7.84 -11.23 6.81
C THR A 105 -8.83 -10.39 6.00
N GLN A 106 -8.47 -9.19 5.56
CA GLN A 106 -9.29 -8.39 4.64
C GLN A 106 -9.34 -9.04 3.26
N LEU A 107 -8.21 -9.53 2.75
CA LEU A 107 -8.16 -10.31 1.51
C LEU A 107 -8.96 -11.62 1.66
N ALA A 108 -8.74 -12.36 2.74
CA ALA A 108 -9.46 -13.60 3.01
C ALA A 108 -11.00 -13.40 3.04
N ALA A 109 -11.46 -12.31 3.64
CA ALA A 109 -12.89 -11.95 3.65
C ALA A 109 -13.43 -11.73 2.22
N ALA A 110 -12.66 -11.08 1.35
CA ALA A 110 -13.03 -10.88 -0.05
C ALA A 110 -13.02 -12.19 -0.85
N TYR A 111 -12.07 -13.11 -0.61
CA TYR A 111 -12.06 -14.46 -1.20
C TYR A 111 -13.22 -15.35 -0.73
N LEU A 112 -13.79 -15.06 0.44
CA LEU A 112 -14.97 -15.74 0.98
C LEU A 112 -16.29 -15.01 0.65
N ASN A 113 -16.25 -14.00 -0.21
CA ASN A 113 -17.40 -13.20 -0.61
C ASN A 113 -18.14 -12.53 0.57
N LEU A 114 -17.44 -12.29 1.69
CA LEU A 114 -17.99 -11.58 2.84
C LEU A 114 -18.05 -10.06 2.61
N GLY A 115 -17.17 -9.55 1.74
CA GLY A 115 -17.11 -8.17 1.31
C GLY A 115 -15.71 -7.75 0.90
N PHE A 116 -15.63 -6.82 -0.05
CA PHE A 116 -14.36 -6.24 -0.50
C PHE A 116 -13.97 -5.04 0.37
N SER A 117 -12.67 -4.93 0.70
CA SER A 117 -12.12 -3.85 1.56
C SER A 117 -12.91 -3.68 2.87
N MET A 118 -13.33 -4.79 3.45
CA MET A 118 -14.08 -4.78 4.71
C MET A 118 -13.16 -4.28 5.84
N GLY A 119 -13.61 -3.27 6.58
CA GLY A 119 -12.88 -2.78 7.76
C GLY A 119 -12.93 -3.78 8.91
N TYR A 120 -11.92 -3.75 9.79
CA TYR A 120 -11.70 -4.71 10.85
C TYR A 120 -12.93 -4.94 11.76
N SER A 121 -13.50 -3.88 12.30
CA SER A 121 -14.68 -3.95 13.18
C SER A 121 -15.86 -4.67 12.51
N ARG A 122 -16.08 -4.42 11.21
CA ARG A 122 -17.14 -5.10 10.45
C ARG A 122 -16.84 -6.57 10.22
N LEU A 123 -15.55 -6.91 10.02
CA LEU A 123 -15.12 -8.30 9.86
C LEU A 123 -15.29 -9.07 11.17
N VAL A 124 -14.85 -8.50 12.30
CA VAL A 124 -15.04 -9.09 13.63
C VAL A 124 -16.52 -9.34 13.90
N GLN A 125 -17.38 -8.35 13.65
CA GLN A 125 -18.83 -8.52 13.80
C GLN A 125 -19.37 -9.64 12.91
N ALA A 126 -18.96 -9.72 11.65
CA ALA A 126 -19.45 -10.71 10.70
C ALA A 126 -18.99 -12.14 11.00
N VAL A 127 -17.80 -12.30 11.59
CA VAL A 127 -17.16 -13.61 11.80
C VAL A 127 -17.33 -14.13 13.23
N LEU A 128 -17.28 -13.23 14.21
CA LEU A 128 -17.30 -13.57 15.64
C LEU A 128 -18.60 -13.18 16.34
N ASP A 129 -19.47 -12.38 15.69
CA ASP A 129 -20.66 -11.76 16.27
C ASP A 129 -20.35 -10.86 17.50
N ILE A 130 -19.20 -10.18 17.43
CA ILE A 130 -18.70 -9.25 18.46
C ILE A 130 -18.76 -7.84 17.89
N GLU A 131 -19.40 -6.92 18.61
CA GLU A 131 -19.39 -5.49 18.31
C GLU A 131 -18.22 -4.83 19.03
N LEU A 132 -17.20 -4.41 18.28
CA LEU A 132 -16.07 -3.69 18.85
C LEU A 132 -16.45 -2.25 19.20
N PRO A 133 -15.96 -1.72 20.34
CA PRO A 133 -16.14 -0.31 20.67
C PRO A 133 -15.50 0.58 19.59
N LYS A 134 -15.88 1.87 19.53
CA LYS A 134 -15.23 2.81 18.63
C LYS A 134 -13.76 2.91 18.99
N GLY A 135 -12.89 2.62 17.99
CA GLY A 135 -11.47 2.45 18.22
C GLY A 135 -10.71 3.73 18.59
N GLU A 136 -9.55 3.55 19.18
CA GLU A 136 -8.58 4.56 19.58
C GLU A 136 -7.65 5.00 18.41
N THR A 137 -8.10 4.85 17.17
CA THR A 137 -7.31 5.04 15.93
C THR A 137 -6.66 6.42 15.78
N ARG A 138 -7.08 7.43 16.56
CA ARG A 138 -6.54 8.79 16.53
C ARG A 138 -5.92 9.22 17.84
N SER A 139 -5.69 8.28 18.76
CA SER A 139 -5.04 8.52 20.03
C SER A 139 -3.55 8.80 19.86
N ASP A 140 -2.95 9.45 20.85
CA ASP A 140 -1.48 9.60 20.91
C ASP A 140 -0.86 8.30 21.42
N TRP A 141 -0.38 7.49 20.49
CA TRP A 141 0.26 6.20 20.77
C TRP A 141 1.72 6.32 21.26
N LEU A 142 2.28 7.53 21.24
CA LEU A 142 3.63 7.79 21.75
C LEU A 142 3.64 8.23 23.21
N GLN A 143 2.48 8.59 23.80
CA GLN A 143 2.39 8.91 25.21
C GLN A 143 2.69 7.69 26.08
N ARG A 144 3.26 7.95 27.27
CA ARG A 144 3.45 6.92 28.30
C ARG A 144 3.07 7.46 29.68
N PRO A 145 2.39 6.64 30.51
CA PRO A 145 1.82 5.32 30.18
C PRO A 145 0.67 5.45 29.18
N LEU A 146 0.39 4.36 28.44
CA LEU A 146 -0.84 4.26 27.66
C LEU A 146 -2.05 4.24 28.60
N SER A 147 -3.19 4.76 28.13
CA SER A 147 -4.45 4.72 28.89
C SER A 147 -4.99 3.28 28.96
N GLU A 148 -5.83 2.99 29.96
CA GLU A 148 -6.49 1.69 30.07
C GLU A 148 -7.33 1.37 28.81
N THR A 149 -7.95 2.37 28.20
CA THR A 149 -8.71 2.22 26.96
C THR A 149 -7.82 1.84 25.78
N GLN A 150 -6.64 2.45 25.64
CA GLN A 150 -5.67 2.10 24.60
C GLN A 150 -5.15 0.67 24.80
N VAL A 151 -4.82 0.29 26.03
CA VAL A 151 -4.35 -1.05 26.36
C VAL A 151 -5.41 -2.11 26.05
N SER A 152 -6.68 -1.88 26.46
CA SER A 152 -7.79 -2.79 26.19
C SER A 152 -8.03 -2.93 24.67
N TYR A 153 -8.07 -1.79 23.98
CA TYR A 153 -8.26 -1.76 22.53
C TYR A 153 -7.18 -2.58 21.79
N ALA A 154 -5.90 -2.32 22.08
CA ALA A 154 -4.79 -3.02 21.42
C ALA A 154 -4.77 -4.53 21.73
N ALA A 155 -5.12 -4.91 22.96
CA ALA A 155 -5.21 -6.32 23.33
C ALA A 155 -6.40 -7.04 22.64
N GLU A 156 -7.54 -6.39 22.56
CA GLU A 156 -8.74 -6.91 21.87
C GLU A 156 -8.45 -7.11 20.38
N ASP A 157 -7.78 -6.17 19.72
CA ASP A 157 -7.44 -6.28 18.30
C ASP A 157 -6.55 -7.52 18.04
N ALA A 158 -5.51 -7.74 18.82
CA ALA A 158 -4.63 -8.90 18.67
C ALA A 158 -5.35 -10.25 18.88
N VAL A 159 -6.18 -10.36 19.93
CA VAL A 159 -6.89 -11.61 20.26
C VAL A 159 -7.98 -11.91 19.23
N HIS A 160 -8.78 -10.91 18.86
CA HIS A 160 -9.84 -11.11 17.89
C HIS A 160 -9.28 -11.38 16.49
N LEU A 161 -8.13 -10.79 16.12
CA LEU A 161 -7.48 -11.07 14.84
C LEU A 161 -7.06 -12.53 14.73
N ALA A 162 -6.50 -13.10 15.81
CA ALA A 162 -6.16 -14.51 15.89
C ALA A 162 -7.41 -15.42 15.77
N GLU A 163 -8.49 -15.03 16.44
CA GLU A 163 -9.76 -15.77 16.38
C GLU A 163 -10.39 -15.67 14.98
N VAL A 164 -10.41 -14.49 14.37
CA VAL A 164 -10.88 -14.29 12.99
C VAL A 164 -10.15 -15.22 12.03
N TYR A 165 -8.81 -15.27 12.10
CA TYR A 165 -8.03 -16.20 11.27
C TYR A 165 -8.46 -17.65 11.47
N THR A 166 -8.60 -18.09 12.73
CA THR A 166 -9.00 -19.45 13.07
C THR A 166 -10.39 -19.80 12.50
N ARG A 167 -11.31 -18.83 12.39
CA ARG A 167 -12.63 -19.00 11.79
C ARG A 167 -12.63 -18.91 10.26
N LEU A 168 -11.79 -18.08 9.67
CA LEU A 168 -11.75 -17.91 8.22
C LEU A 168 -10.97 -19.03 7.51
N ARG A 169 -9.83 -19.46 8.08
CA ARG A 169 -8.95 -20.46 7.45
C ARG A 169 -9.66 -21.74 7.02
N PRO A 170 -10.51 -22.40 7.84
CA PRO A 170 -11.22 -23.61 7.46
C PRO A 170 -12.28 -23.39 6.36
N ARG A 171 -12.73 -22.17 6.13
CA ARG A 171 -13.72 -21.81 5.10
C ARG A 171 -13.10 -21.61 3.72
N LEU A 172 -11.80 -21.37 3.65
CA LEU A 172 -11.06 -21.21 2.41
C LEU A 172 -10.72 -22.60 1.84
N SER A 173 -11.01 -22.81 0.54
CA SER A 173 -10.42 -23.93 -0.19
C SER A 173 -8.90 -23.79 -0.26
N ASP A 174 -8.21 -24.87 -0.61
CA ASP A 174 -6.74 -24.83 -0.72
C ASP A 174 -6.28 -23.82 -1.78
N ASP A 175 -6.98 -23.71 -2.91
CA ASP A 175 -6.69 -22.71 -3.95
C ASP A 175 -6.88 -21.28 -3.41
N LYS A 176 -8.02 -20.98 -2.79
CA LYS A 176 -8.29 -19.65 -2.23
C LYS A 176 -7.27 -19.29 -1.14
N TYR A 177 -6.89 -20.25 -0.31
CA TYR A 177 -5.86 -20.05 0.70
C TYR A 177 -4.49 -19.73 0.06
N ALA A 178 -4.11 -20.49 -0.96
CA ALA A 178 -2.88 -20.21 -1.70
C ALA A 178 -2.90 -18.82 -2.35
N TRP A 179 -4.04 -18.41 -2.90
CA TRP A 179 -4.21 -17.06 -3.50
C TRP A 179 -4.14 -15.93 -2.46
N VAL A 180 -4.68 -16.13 -1.26
CA VAL A 180 -4.51 -15.15 -0.15
C VAL A 180 -3.04 -14.96 0.18
N LEU A 181 -2.27 -16.06 0.28
CA LEU A 181 -0.83 -15.99 0.57
C LEU A 181 -0.03 -15.40 -0.60
N GLU A 182 -0.41 -15.69 -1.85
CA GLU A 182 0.21 -15.09 -3.04
C GLU A 182 -0.02 -13.58 -3.09
N ASP A 183 -1.25 -13.12 -2.84
CA ASP A 183 -1.58 -11.70 -2.76
C ASP A 183 -0.86 -11.02 -1.58
N GLY A 184 -0.73 -11.70 -0.44
CA GLY A 184 0.07 -11.25 0.70
C GLY A 184 1.56 -11.09 0.34
N ALA A 185 2.13 -12.07 -0.36
CA ALA A 185 3.50 -11.99 -0.85
C ALA A 185 3.67 -10.84 -1.87
N GLU A 186 2.64 -10.56 -2.67
CA GLU A 186 2.65 -9.40 -3.58
C GLU A 186 2.67 -8.06 -2.83
N LEU A 187 1.89 -7.92 -1.75
CA LEU A 187 1.93 -6.73 -0.90
C LEU A 187 3.34 -6.49 -0.35
N VAL A 188 3.97 -7.53 0.20
CA VAL A 188 5.34 -7.48 0.71
C VAL A 188 6.34 -7.12 -0.39
N ALA A 189 6.25 -7.75 -1.56
CA ALA A 189 7.15 -7.49 -2.68
C ALA A 189 7.01 -6.06 -3.20
N ASN A 190 5.80 -5.51 -3.23
CA ASN A 190 5.55 -4.14 -3.67
C ASN A 190 6.16 -3.11 -2.69
N LEU A 191 6.13 -3.37 -1.38
CA LEU A 191 6.74 -2.48 -0.40
C LEU A 191 8.27 -2.55 -0.43
N ARG A 192 8.86 -3.73 -0.71
CA ARG A 192 10.32 -3.89 -0.87
C ARG A 192 10.88 -3.18 -2.10
N ARG A 193 10.05 -2.87 -3.08
CA ARG A 193 10.52 -2.12 -4.27
C ARG A 193 10.87 -0.71 -3.85
N GLU A 194 12.13 -0.38 -3.99
CA GLU A 194 12.54 1.02 -3.89
C GLU A 194 11.83 1.82 -4.99
N VAL A 195 11.10 2.83 -4.56
CA VAL A 195 10.50 3.78 -5.49
C VAL A 195 11.63 4.63 -6.06
N ASP A 196 11.91 4.48 -7.36
CA ASP A 196 12.83 5.38 -8.06
C ASP A 196 12.21 6.79 -8.07
N PRO A 197 12.83 7.78 -7.40
CA PRO A 197 12.30 9.13 -7.36
C PRO A 197 12.12 9.76 -8.75
N TYR A 198 12.92 9.32 -9.73
CA TYR A 198 12.87 9.81 -11.10
C TYR A 198 11.77 9.20 -11.97
N GLU A 199 11.05 8.18 -11.47
CA GLU A 199 9.88 7.59 -12.14
C GLU A 199 8.54 8.11 -11.57
N VAL A 200 8.55 8.75 -10.38
CA VAL A 200 7.33 9.25 -9.69
C VAL A 200 6.53 10.25 -10.54
N TYR A 201 7.18 11.01 -11.41
CA TYR A 201 6.52 11.99 -12.28
C TYR A 201 5.45 11.38 -13.19
N ARG A 202 5.55 10.09 -13.51
CA ARG A 202 4.60 9.39 -14.39
C ARG A 202 3.19 9.31 -13.80
N ASP A 203 3.10 9.25 -12.48
CA ASP A 203 1.84 9.21 -11.74
C ASP A 203 1.31 10.60 -11.36
N ALA A 204 2.09 11.66 -11.66
CA ALA A 204 1.66 13.03 -11.34
C ALA A 204 0.43 13.43 -12.14
N LYS A 205 -0.53 14.06 -11.47
CA LYS A 205 -1.79 14.48 -12.08
C LYS A 205 -1.55 15.39 -13.29
N LEU A 206 -2.17 15.08 -14.40
CA LEU A 206 -2.06 15.80 -15.68
C LEU A 206 -0.66 15.77 -16.34
N ALA A 207 0.26 14.91 -15.91
CA ALA A 207 1.59 14.79 -16.52
C ALA A 207 1.52 14.55 -18.04
N TRP A 208 0.55 13.77 -18.50
CA TRP A 208 0.31 13.48 -19.93
C TRP A 208 0.02 14.72 -20.80
N LYS A 209 -0.38 15.85 -20.20
CA LYS A 209 -0.61 17.13 -20.90
C LYS A 209 0.65 17.97 -21.11
N LEU A 210 1.76 17.55 -20.54
CA LEU A 210 3.03 18.27 -20.64
C LEU A 210 3.83 17.79 -21.86
N SER A 211 4.55 18.72 -22.51
CA SER A 211 5.55 18.36 -23.52
C SER A 211 6.70 17.58 -22.87
N ARG A 212 7.47 16.82 -23.67
CA ARG A 212 8.63 16.07 -23.16
C ARG A 212 9.67 16.95 -22.47
N ALA A 213 9.87 18.19 -22.95
CA ALA A 213 10.73 19.17 -22.28
C ALA A 213 10.18 19.58 -20.90
N GLN A 214 8.86 19.80 -20.78
CA GLN A 214 8.20 20.09 -19.50
C GLN A 214 8.19 18.88 -18.56
N LEU A 215 8.08 17.66 -19.13
CA LEU A 215 8.21 16.42 -18.35
C LEU A 215 9.61 16.25 -17.77
N ALA A 216 10.67 16.72 -18.44
CA ALA A 216 12.01 16.74 -17.87
C ALA A 216 12.06 17.59 -16.58
N VAL A 217 11.39 18.75 -16.59
CA VAL A 217 11.28 19.60 -15.40
C VAL A 217 10.41 18.93 -14.31
N LEU A 218 9.26 18.34 -14.69
CA LEU A 218 8.39 17.65 -13.75
C LEU A 218 9.12 16.47 -13.07
N ARG A 219 9.89 15.69 -13.82
CA ARG A 219 10.71 14.58 -13.31
C ARG A 219 11.66 15.03 -12.22
N GLU A 220 12.42 16.08 -12.46
CA GLU A 220 13.37 16.61 -11.48
C GLU A 220 12.68 17.19 -10.24
N LEU A 221 11.55 17.88 -10.42
CA LEU A 221 10.74 18.39 -9.30
C LEU A 221 10.16 17.26 -8.42
N CYS A 222 9.63 16.21 -9.04
CA CYS A 222 9.10 15.05 -8.34
C CYS A 222 10.22 14.29 -7.60
N ALA A 223 11.36 14.07 -8.26
CA ALA A 223 12.52 13.41 -7.67
C ALA A 223 13.05 14.20 -6.46
N TRP A 224 13.23 15.50 -6.61
CA TRP A 224 13.67 16.35 -5.51
C TRP A 224 12.66 16.35 -4.35
N ARG A 225 11.37 16.49 -4.63
CA ARG A 225 10.32 16.44 -3.60
C ARG A 225 10.37 15.14 -2.80
N GLU A 226 10.49 14.00 -3.47
CA GLU A 226 10.59 12.69 -2.85
C GLU A 226 11.82 12.56 -1.96
N GLN A 227 12.99 12.96 -2.49
CA GLN A 227 14.25 12.94 -1.75
C GLN A 227 14.21 13.85 -0.52
N GLN A 228 13.66 15.08 -0.66
CA GLN A 228 13.54 16.00 0.47
C GLN A 228 12.53 15.53 1.52
N ALA A 229 11.41 14.93 1.10
CA ALA A 229 10.44 14.36 2.02
C ALA A 229 11.08 13.28 2.90
N ARG A 230 11.86 12.38 2.29
CA ARG A 230 12.60 11.32 3.01
C ARG A 230 13.73 11.88 3.89
N ALA A 231 14.54 12.79 3.35
CA ALA A 231 15.70 13.33 4.06
C ALA A 231 15.33 14.21 5.25
N ARG A 232 14.22 14.98 5.14
CA ARG A 232 13.75 15.87 6.20
C ARG A 232 12.72 15.19 7.09
N ASP A 233 12.34 13.96 6.81
CA ASP A 233 11.24 13.23 7.46
C ASP A 233 9.95 14.06 7.52
N LEU A 234 9.53 14.63 6.38
CA LEU A 234 8.35 15.46 6.26
C LEU A 234 7.39 14.92 5.19
N PRO A 235 6.07 15.02 5.38
CA PRO A 235 5.11 14.66 4.35
C PRO A 235 5.39 15.39 3.03
N ARG A 236 5.25 14.71 1.90
CA ARG A 236 5.52 15.28 0.56
C ARG A 236 4.86 16.64 0.34
N ASN A 237 3.64 16.81 0.84
CA ASN A 237 2.90 18.07 0.71
C ASN A 237 3.44 19.21 1.59
N ARG A 238 4.31 18.92 2.57
CA ARG A 238 5.06 19.93 3.34
C ARG A 238 6.30 20.43 2.59
N ILE A 239 6.80 19.66 1.62
CA ILE A 239 7.90 20.07 0.74
C ILE A 239 7.34 20.90 -0.41
N ILE A 240 6.57 20.29 -1.30
CA ILE A 240 5.75 20.95 -2.34
C ILE A 240 4.39 20.24 -2.42
N ARG A 241 3.31 21.00 -2.48
CA ARG A 241 1.97 20.44 -2.67
C ARG A 241 1.85 19.79 -4.04
N GLU A 242 1.11 18.69 -4.11
CA GLU A 242 0.89 17.93 -5.35
C GLU A 242 0.37 18.81 -6.48
N HIS A 243 -0.59 19.69 -6.17
CA HIS A 243 -1.21 20.59 -7.15
C HIS A 243 -0.25 21.65 -7.71
N SER A 244 0.85 21.97 -7.03
CA SER A 244 1.85 22.93 -7.51
C SER A 244 2.83 22.35 -8.53
N LEU A 245 2.99 21.03 -8.61
CA LEU A 245 4.02 20.39 -9.46
C LEU A 245 3.76 20.63 -10.95
N TRP A 246 2.53 20.41 -11.41
CA TRP A 246 2.16 20.59 -12.80
C TRP A 246 2.28 22.06 -13.26
N PRO A 247 1.76 23.08 -12.53
CA PRO A 247 1.96 24.47 -12.89
C PRO A 247 3.44 24.88 -12.90
N LEU A 248 4.26 24.38 -11.97
CA LEU A 248 5.71 24.62 -11.95
C LEU A 248 6.37 24.11 -13.22
N ALA A 249 6.11 22.87 -13.61
CA ALA A 249 6.69 22.27 -14.79
C ALA A 249 6.21 22.95 -16.09
N LYS A 250 4.96 23.41 -16.11
CA LYS A 250 4.36 24.07 -17.27
C LYS A 250 4.89 25.51 -17.46
N SER A 251 4.92 26.31 -16.38
CA SER A 251 5.24 27.74 -16.47
C SER A 251 6.72 28.05 -16.33
N GLN A 252 7.48 27.15 -15.68
CA GLN A 252 8.94 27.28 -15.47
C GLN A 252 9.35 28.67 -14.97
N PRO A 253 8.91 29.09 -13.77
CA PRO A 253 9.23 30.41 -13.26
C PRO A 253 10.73 30.66 -13.16
N ASP A 254 11.19 31.88 -13.47
CA ASP A 254 12.59 32.28 -13.50
C ASP A 254 13.01 33.19 -12.33
N ASN A 255 12.05 33.58 -11.48
CA ASN A 255 12.30 34.40 -10.31
C ASN A 255 11.36 34.06 -9.15
N LEU A 256 11.74 34.48 -7.92
CA LEU A 256 11.01 34.19 -6.70
C LEU A 256 9.59 34.76 -6.68
N ALA A 257 9.35 35.90 -7.32
CA ALA A 257 8.04 36.50 -7.41
C ALA A 257 7.09 35.69 -8.28
N ALA A 258 7.57 35.17 -9.41
CA ALA A 258 6.82 34.27 -10.28
C ALA A 258 6.60 32.90 -9.60
N LEU A 259 7.62 32.36 -8.92
CA LEU A 259 7.51 31.14 -8.14
C LEU A 259 6.43 31.24 -7.05
N GLY A 260 6.37 32.37 -6.34
CA GLY A 260 5.37 32.60 -5.29
C GLY A 260 3.94 32.76 -5.80
N LYS A 261 3.73 32.97 -7.12
CA LYS A 261 2.41 33.06 -7.75
C LYS A 261 1.89 31.70 -8.26
N ILE A 262 2.69 30.65 -8.18
CA ILE A 262 2.25 29.30 -8.54
C ILE A 262 1.11 28.88 -7.61
N GLU A 263 0.08 28.28 -8.19
CA GLU A 263 -1.06 27.76 -7.46
C GLU A 263 -0.61 26.83 -6.31
N ASP A 264 -1.16 27.05 -5.12
CA ASP A 264 -0.85 26.29 -3.91
C ASP A 264 0.62 26.33 -3.44
N MET A 265 1.46 27.20 -4.01
CA MET A 265 2.84 27.35 -3.55
C MET A 265 2.90 27.99 -2.16
N HIS A 266 3.41 27.25 -1.19
CA HIS A 266 3.48 27.72 0.19
C HIS A 266 4.61 28.74 0.37
N PRO A 267 4.38 29.91 1.03
CA PRO A 267 5.40 30.94 1.24
C PRO A 267 6.68 30.45 1.95
N ARG A 268 6.54 29.44 2.83
CA ARG A 268 7.70 28.82 3.49
C ARG A 268 8.61 28.12 2.48
N THR A 269 8.05 27.35 1.53
CA THR A 269 8.80 26.69 0.47
C THR A 269 9.55 27.69 -0.39
N VAL A 270 8.91 28.81 -0.77
CA VAL A 270 9.56 29.88 -1.55
C VAL A 270 10.74 30.48 -0.78
N ARG A 271 10.60 30.73 0.53
CA ARG A 271 11.68 31.28 1.36
C ARG A 271 12.83 30.31 1.59
N GLN A 272 12.54 29.02 1.82
CA GLN A 272 13.56 28.02 2.17
C GLN A 272 14.24 27.42 0.96
N ASP A 273 13.49 27.08 -0.06
CA ASP A 273 13.94 26.25 -1.19
C ASP A 273 13.80 26.99 -2.53
N GLY A 274 13.29 28.23 -2.55
CA GLY A 274 12.90 28.92 -3.77
C GLY A 274 14.05 29.12 -4.77
N GLN A 275 15.22 29.55 -4.31
CA GLN A 275 16.38 29.72 -5.21
C GLN A 275 16.83 28.37 -5.79
N PHE A 276 16.89 27.34 -4.97
CA PHE A 276 17.23 25.99 -5.44
C PHE A 276 16.22 25.48 -6.49
N LEU A 277 14.92 25.72 -6.27
CA LEU A 277 13.86 25.33 -7.22
C LEU A 277 14.01 26.05 -8.57
N LEU A 278 14.32 27.36 -8.56
CA LEU A 278 14.57 28.11 -9.79
C LEU A 278 15.78 27.56 -10.56
N ASP A 279 16.87 27.25 -9.86
CA ASP A 279 18.06 26.67 -10.46
C ASP A 279 17.80 25.24 -11.00
N LEU A 280 16.99 24.43 -10.28
CA LEU A 280 16.57 23.10 -10.70
C LEU A 280 15.72 23.18 -11.99
N ILE A 281 14.72 24.06 -12.01
CA ILE A 281 13.85 24.26 -13.17
C ILE A 281 14.67 24.70 -14.38
N LYS A 282 15.58 25.67 -14.20
CA LYS A 282 16.44 26.15 -15.26
C LYS A 282 17.34 25.05 -15.84
N ARG A 283 17.98 24.26 -14.96
CA ARG A 283 18.83 23.13 -15.39
C ARG A 283 18.02 22.08 -16.12
N ALA A 284 16.88 21.66 -15.55
CA ALA A 284 16.02 20.65 -16.14
C ALA A 284 15.42 21.08 -17.48
N GLY A 285 15.04 22.37 -17.61
CA GLY A 285 14.53 22.94 -18.87
C GLY A 285 15.60 23.11 -19.96
N SER A 286 16.90 23.03 -19.60
CA SER A 286 18.02 23.20 -20.53
C SER A 286 18.62 21.87 -20.99
N VAL A 287 18.10 20.71 -20.54
CA VAL A 287 18.63 19.40 -20.97
C VAL A 287 18.37 19.16 -22.46
N PRO A 288 19.31 18.54 -23.19
CA PRO A 288 19.15 18.20 -24.60
C PRO A 288 17.95 17.27 -24.85
N MET A 289 17.40 17.32 -26.05
CA MET A 289 16.17 16.59 -26.44
C MET A 289 16.32 15.06 -26.32
N ASP A 290 17.51 14.53 -26.49
CA ASP A 290 17.84 13.11 -26.34
C ASP A 290 17.78 12.62 -24.87
N GLN A 291 17.86 13.55 -23.91
CA GLN A 291 17.74 13.26 -22.47
C GLN A 291 16.30 13.48 -21.91
N TRP A 292 15.38 13.93 -22.74
CA TRP A 292 14.01 14.11 -22.32
C TRP A 292 13.35 12.78 -22.01
N PRO A 293 12.57 12.69 -20.92
CA PRO A 293 11.84 11.48 -20.62
C PRO A 293 10.80 11.16 -21.72
N PRO A 294 10.38 9.90 -21.83
CA PRO A 294 9.29 9.55 -22.73
C PRO A 294 7.99 10.28 -22.34
N ALA A 295 7.13 10.51 -23.31
CA ALA A 295 5.81 11.07 -23.06
C ALA A 295 5.02 10.15 -22.13
N VAL A 296 4.24 10.74 -21.22
CA VAL A 296 3.29 10.01 -20.39
C VAL A 296 2.05 9.73 -21.24
N ALA A 297 1.64 8.46 -21.26
CA ALA A 297 0.49 8.04 -22.07
C ALA A 297 -0.79 8.76 -21.64
N GLU A 298 -1.54 9.24 -22.62
CA GLU A 298 -2.86 9.83 -22.40
C GLU A 298 -3.83 8.82 -21.76
N PRO A 299 -4.84 9.31 -21.02
CA PRO A 299 -5.96 8.47 -20.62
C PRO A 299 -6.61 7.81 -21.84
N LEU A 300 -7.18 6.63 -21.66
CA LEU A 300 -7.97 6.00 -22.70
C LEU A 300 -9.11 6.92 -23.16
N PRO A 301 -9.41 6.97 -24.47
CA PRO A 301 -10.53 7.73 -24.97
C PRO A 301 -11.87 7.16 -24.47
N VAL A 302 -12.92 7.97 -24.54
CA VAL A 302 -14.25 7.60 -24.02
C VAL A 302 -14.77 6.32 -24.67
N ASP A 303 -14.49 6.10 -25.93
CA ASP A 303 -14.94 4.95 -26.71
C ASP A 303 -14.35 3.61 -26.20
N ALA A 304 -13.18 3.64 -25.58
CA ALA A 304 -12.59 2.48 -24.94
C ALA A 304 -13.37 1.99 -23.69
N ALA A 305 -14.29 2.80 -23.18
CA ALA A 305 -15.08 2.43 -21.99
C ALA A 305 -15.95 1.17 -22.22
N ALA A 306 -16.39 0.95 -23.46
CA ALA A 306 -17.16 -0.25 -23.83
C ALA A 306 -16.33 -1.52 -23.65
N LEU A 307 -15.07 -1.53 -24.12
CA LEU A 307 -14.15 -2.65 -23.95
C LEU A 307 -13.84 -2.90 -22.48
N ILE A 308 -13.55 -1.85 -21.71
CA ILE A 308 -13.29 -1.99 -20.26
C ILE A 308 -14.52 -2.59 -19.56
N LYS A 309 -15.74 -2.19 -19.93
CA LYS A 309 -16.98 -2.75 -19.37
C LYS A 309 -17.13 -4.22 -19.72
N GLN A 310 -16.85 -4.61 -20.97
CA GLN A 310 -16.89 -6.00 -21.43
C GLN A 310 -15.89 -6.88 -20.64
N LEU A 311 -14.64 -6.45 -20.54
CA LEU A 311 -13.60 -7.18 -19.79
C LEU A 311 -13.93 -7.27 -18.30
N ARG A 312 -14.52 -6.22 -17.72
CA ARG A 312 -14.98 -6.24 -16.33
C ARG A 312 -16.10 -7.25 -16.11
N ALA A 313 -17.02 -7.38 -17.07
CA ALA A 313 -18.10 -8.36 -16.99
C ALA A 313 -17.59 -9.80 -17.00
N LEU A 314 -16.52 -10.10 -17.77
CA LEU A 314 -15.83 -11.39 -17.70
C LEU A 314 -15.26 -11.68 -16.32
N GLY A 315 -14.55 -10.71 -15.75
CA GLY A 315 -14.01 -10.85 -14.40
C GLY A 315 -15.10 -11.03 -13.33
N GLN A 316 -16.23 -10.34 -13.49
CA GLN A 316 -17.38 -10.49 -12.59
C GLN A 316 -17.99 -11.90 -12.69
N ALA A 317 -18.22 -12.41 -13.88
CA ALA A 317 -18.77 -13.76 -14.08
C ALA A 317 -17.86 -14.83 -13.50
N GLU A 318 -16.53 -14.70 -13.65
CA GLU A 318 -15.58 -15.64 -13.06
C GLU A 318 -15.52 -15.53 -11.52
N ALA A 319 -15.60 -14.33 -10.98
CA ALA A 319 -15.67 -14.13 -9.52
C ALA A 319 -16.96 -14.75 -8.93
N GLU A 320 -18.11 -14.59 -9.61
CA GLU A 320 -19.38 -15.23 -9.23
C GLU A 320 -19.26 -16.75 -9.25
N ARG A 321 -18.63 -17.33 -10.30
CA ARG A 321 -18.38 -18.78 -10.40
C ARG A 321 -17.54 -19.29 -9.25
N LEU A 322 -16.57 -18.51 -8.81
CA LEU A 322 -15.65 -18.84 -7.72
C LEU A 322 -16.20 -18.44 -6.33
N ASP A 323 -17.38 -17.83 -6.25
CA ASP A 323 -17.98 -17.29 -5.02
C ASP A 323 -16.98 -16.41 -4.23
N MET A 324 -16.52 -15.33 -4.88
CA MET A 324 -15.59 -14.35 -4.30
C MET A 324 -15.93 -12.93 -4.75
N ALA A 325 -15.41 -11.94 -4.05
CA ALA A 325 -15.63 -10.53 -4.40
C ALA A 325 -15.06 -10.19 -5.80
N PRO A 326 -15.87 -9.61 -6.71
CA PRO A 326 -15.45 -9.32 -8.10
C PRO A 326 -14.24 -8.41 -8.21
N GLU A 327 -14.04 -7.51 -7.26
CA GLU A 327 -12.94 -6.55 -7.23
C GLU A 327 -11.56 -7.21 -7.08
N LEU A 328 -11.52 -8.45 -6.54
CA LEU A 328 -10.29 -9.25 -6.46
C LEU A 328 -9.80 -9.68 -7.85
N MET A 329 -10.72 -9.94 -8.78
CA MET A 329 -10.38 -10.56 -10.06
C MET A 329 -9.60 -9.61 -10.97
N LEU A 330 -10.14 -8.42 -11.25
CA LEU A 330 -9.58 -7.49 -12.21
C LEU A 330 -9.63 -6.04 -11.70
N ARG A 331 -8.46 -5.50 -11.40
CA ARG A 331 -8.34 -4.09 -10.99
C ARG A 331 -8.47 -3.16 -12.20
N LYS A 332 -9.08 -1.99 -12.00
CA LYS A 332 -9.27 -0.96 -13.05
C LYS A 332 -7.96 -0.64 -13.79
N LYS A 333 -6.86 -0.40 -13.07
CA LYS A 333 -5.54 -0.09 -13.69
C LYS A 333 -5.04 -1.22 -14.59
N THR A 334 -5.27 -2.48 -14.22
CA THR A 334 -4.89 -3.66 -15.02
C THR A 334 -5.69 -3.72 -16.33
N LEU A 335 -7.01 -3.48 -16.27
CA LEU A 335 -7.85 -3.42 -17.45
C LEU A 335 -7.48 -2.25 -18.38
N GLU A 336 -7.22 -1.07 -17.80
CA GLU A 336 -6.76 0.09 -18.58
C GLU A 336 -5.41 -0.17 -19.24
N ALA A 337 -4.47 -0.82 -18.56
CA ALA A 337 -3.17 -1.18 -19.12
C ALA A 337 -3.31 -2.21 -20.25
N LEU A 338 -4.18 -3.21 -20.10
CA LEU A 338 -4.47 -4.20 -21.11
C LEU A 338 -5.06 -3.53 -22.35
N VAL A 339 -6.09 -2.69 -22.22
CA VAL A 339 -6.70 -1.99 -23.36
C VAL A 339 -5.70 -1.04 -24.01
N LYS A 340 -4.92 -0.28 -23.23
CA LYS A 340 -3.88 0.62 -23.76
C LYS A 340 -2.81 -0.08 -24.59
N SER A 341 -2.55 -1.37 -24.35
CA SER A 341 -1.51 -2.11 -25.05
C SER A 341 -1.76 -2.27 -26.55
N GLY A 342 -3.02 -2.17 -27.00
CA GLY A 342 -3.40 -2.42 -28.38
C GLY A 342 -4.58 -1.60 -28.93
N TYR A 343 -5.18 -0.71 -28.14
CA TYR A 343 -6.33 0.09 -28.60
C TYR A 343 -5.94 1.07 -29.73
N PRO A 344 -6.76 1.24 -30.83
CA PRO A 344 -8.05 0.56 -31.01
C PRO A 344 -7.99 -0.82 -31.68
N ASP A 345 -6.96 -1.16 -32.47
CA ASP A 345 -6.99 -2.25 -33.46
C ASP A 345 -6.16 -3.48 -33.06
N GLY A 346 -5.53 -3.47 -31.86
CA GLY A 346 -4.62 -4.55 -31.42
C GLY A 346 -3.21 -4.45 -32.05
N PRO A 347 -2.36 -5.45 -31.85
CA PRO A 347 -2.55 -6.58 -30.95
C PRO A 347 -2.48 -6.19 -29.48
N TYR A 348 -3.31 -6.84 -28.65
CA TYR A 348 -3.33 -6.62 -27.21
C TYR A 348 -2.33 -7.52 -26.49
N GLN A 349 -1.76 -7.02 -25.39
CA GLN A 349 -0.80 -7.75 -24.56
C GLN A 349 -1.21 -7.72 -23.11
N LEU A 350 -1.11 -8.88 -22.42
CA LEU A 350 -1.37 -8.94 -20.99
C LEU A 350 -0.35 -8.10 -20.23
N PRO A 351 -0.79 -7.15 -19.40
CA PRO A 351 0.12 -6.34 -18.63
C PRO A 351 0.80 -7.15 -17.52
N ASP A 352 2.00 -6.76 -17.12
CA ASP A 352 2.75 -7.41 -16.02
C ASP A 352 2.01 -7.37 -14.68
N SER A 353 1.09 -6.42 -14.50
CA SER A 353 0.22 -6.35 -13.34
C SER A 353 -0.84 -7.46 -13.28
N LEU A 354 -1.11 -8.16 -14.40
CA LEU A 354 -1.92 -9.38 -14.44
C LEU A 354 -0.99 -10.58 -14.36
N ARG A 355 -0.76 -11.07 -13.15
CA ARG A 355 0.19 -12.16 -12.87
C ARG A 355 -0.43 -13.20 -11.93
N GLY A 356 0.33 -14.28 -11.66
CA GLY A 356 -0.04 -15.35 -10.77
C GLY A 356 -1.39 -15.96 -11.14
N TRP A 357 -2.14 -16.37 -10.15
CA TRP A 357 -3.43 -17.03 -10.30
C TRP A 357 -4.43 -16.26 -11.20
N ARG A 358 -4.39 -14.92 -11.18
CA ARG A 358 -5.27 -14.11 -12.04
C ARG A 358 -4.94 -14.25 -13.51
N ARG A 359 -3.65 -14.30 -13.84
CA ARG A 359 -3.19 -14.51 -15.23
C ARG A 359 -3.55 -15.89 -15.72
N GLU A 360 -3.42 -16.90 -14.87
CA GLU A 360 -3.76 -18.28 -15.19
C GLU A 360 -5.26 -18.45 -15.47
N LEU A 361 -6.12 -17.85 -14.65
CA LEU A 361 -7.56 -17.98 -14.80
C LEU A 361 -8.14 -17.09 -15.91
N MET A 362 -7.63 -15.88 -16.07
CA MET A 362 -8.27 -14.86 -16.91
C MET A 362 -7.50 -14.49 -18.17
N GLY A 363 -6.18 -14.73 -18.19
CA GLY A 363 -5.31 -14.17 -19.23
C GLY A 363 -5.79 -14.48 -20.65
N GLN A 364 -6.06 -15.74 -20.96
CA GLN A 364 -6.49 -16.14 -22.29
C GLN A 364 -7.90 -15.63 -22.61
N ALA A 365 -8.84 -15.74 -21.69
CA ALA A 365 -10.22 -15.26 -21.89
C ALA A 365 -10.30 -13.75 -22.17
N LEU A 366 -9.44 -12.96 -21.55
CA LEU A 366 -9.34 -11.53 -21.79
C LEU A 366 -8.82 -11.22 -23.21
N LEU A 367 -7.78 -11.95 -23.67
CA LEU A 367 -7.26 -11.78 -25.04
C LEU A 367 -8.25 -12.22 -26.10
N ASP A 368 -8.93 -13.35 -25.92
CA ASP A 368 -9.94 -13.87 -26.84
C ASP A 368 -11.12 -12.89 -26.97
N SER A 369 -11.55 -12.32 -25.85
CA SER A 369 -12.63 -11.30 -25.82
C SER A 369 -12.26 -10.03 -26.62
N LEU A 370 -10.98 -9.62 -26.57
CA LEU A 370 -10.49 -8.46 -27.31
C LEU A 370 -10.28 -8.74 -28.81
N ALA A 371 -9.88 -9.97 -29.17
CA ALA A 371 -9.76 -10.39 -30.57
C ALA A 371 -11.12 -10.35 -31.28
N ILE A 372 -12.18 -10.86 -30.65
CA ILE A 372 -13.55 -10.85 -31.18
C ILE A 372 -14.08 -9.41 -31.35
N ALA A 373 -13.73 -8.52 -30.42
CA ALA A 373 -14.16 -7.10 -30.49
C ALA A 373 -13.50 -6.33 -31.65
N GLY A 374 -12.27 -6.69 -32.05
CA GLY A 374 -11.55 -6.12 -33.19
C GLY A 374 -12.05 -6.60 -34.56
N GLU A 375 -12.85 -7.70 -34.61
CA GLU A 375 -13.45 -8.24 -35.84
C GLU A 375 -14.87 -7.69 -36.12
N GLN A 376 -15.43 -6.91 -35.21
CA GLN A 376 -16.74 -6.28 -35.45
C GLN A 376 -16.55 -4.93 -36.16
N PRO A 377 -17.11 -4.75 -37.39
CA PRO A 377 -16.93 -3.54 -38.20
C PRO A 377 -17.63 -2.31 -37.63
#